data_9699165c4b6576afea18eb85bad1f87f
#
_entry.id   9699165c4b6576afea18eb85bad1f87f
#
_cell.length_a   1.000
_cell.length_b   1.000
_cell.length_c   1.000
_cell.angle_alpha   90.00
_cell.angle_beta   90.00
_cell.angle_gamma   90.00
#
_symmetry.space_group_name_H-M   'P 1'
#
loop_
_entity.id
_entity.type
_entity.pdbx_description
1 polymer ?
#
loop_
_entity_poly.entity_id
_entity_poly.type
_entity_poly.pdbx_seq_one_letter_code
_entity_poly.pdbx_strand_id
1 'polypeptide(L)'
;MMITVKKLVKRFGLKTVLRGLDFEVQPGEFVALLGPNGAGKTTFLRILASLSRPSLGNVTVAGYQLPNEAAAVRARLGVVSHLPLLYGDLTAEENLRFYGRMYNISDLEPRITEVLEMVGLENRRRDLVRTFSRGMQQRLAIGRAVLHNPDVMLFDEPYTGLDQDASSMLDEVLKTVAAKGRTVVMTSHDLVRAEDLATRFDILSRGVIAASTKRENLGSSNLLSFYKEALAG
;
A
#
# COMPACT_ATOMS: atom_id res chain seq x y z
N MET A 1 13.40 -11.26 -6.11
CA MET A 1 12.12 -10.58 -6.31
C MET A 1 11.37 -10.53 -4.99
N MET A 2 10.81 -9.37 -4.64
CA MET A 2 9.96 -9.23 -3.46
C MET A 2 8.49 -9.58 -3.78
N ILE A 3 8.01 -9.18 -4.95
CA ILE A 3 6.69 -9.57 -5.46
C ILE A 3 6.87 -10.14 -6.85
N THR A 4 6.24 -11.26 -7.15
CA THR A 4 6.19 -11.86 -8.48
C THR A 4 4.76 -12.32 -8.78
N VAL A 5 4.22 -11.82 -9.89
CA VAL A 5 2.88 -12.17 -10.36
C VAL A 5 3.01 -12.61 -11.82
N LYS A 6 2.49 -13.81 -12.14
CA LYS A 6 2.55 -14.36 -13.49
C LYS A 6 1.16 -14.77 -13.97
N LYS A 7 0.74 -14.17 -15.10
CA LYS A 7 -0.51 -14.44 -15.83
C LYS A 7 -1.73 -14.42 -14.91
N LEU A 8 -1.79 -13.44 -14.01
CA LEU A 8 -2.85 -13.30 -13.03
C LEU A 8 -4.18 -12.98 -13.69
N VAL A 9 -5.17 -13.83 -13.47
CA VAL A 9 -6.56 -13.58 -13.86
C VAL A 9 -7.44 -13.49 -12.61
N LYS A 10 -8.33 -12.49 -12.59
CA LYS A 10 -9.38 -12.39 -11.56
C LYS A 10 -10.73 -12.17 -12.22
N ARG A 11 -11.67 -13.05 -11.86
CA ARG A 11 -13.08 -12.99 -12.31
C ARG A 11 -14.01 -12.84 -11.11
N PHE A 12 -15.09 -12.12 -11.32
CA PHE A 12 -16.24 -12.03 -10.43
C PHE A 12 -17.49 -12.37 -11.25
N GLY A 13 -17.98 -13.59 -11.10
CA GLY A 13 -19.00 -14.13 -12.00
C GLY A 13 -18.48 -14.11 -13.45
N LEU A 14 -19.26 -13.47 -14.34
CA LEU A 14 -18.90 -13.34 -15.76
C LEU A 14 -17.91 -12.20 -16.05
N LYS A 15 -17.69 -11.29 -15.11
CA LYS A 15 -16.80 -10.13 -15.32
C LYS A 15 -15.35 -10.48 -15.02
N THR A 16 -14.48 -10.41 -16.04
CA THR A 16 -13.03 -10.51 -15.86
C THR A 16 -12.46 -9.13 -15.56
N VAL A 17 -11.84 -8.97 -14.39
CA VAL A 17 -11.26 -7.70 -13.92
C VAL A 17 -9.76 -7.65 -14.20
N LEU A 18 -9.01 -8.74 -13.95
CA LEU A 18 -7.59 -8.86 -14.32
C LEU A 18 -7.46 -9.93 -15.39
N ARG A 19 -6.62 -9.67 -16.41
CA ARG A 19 -6.64 -10.41 -17.68
C ARG A 19 -5.27 -10.95 -18.08
N GLY A 20 -4.66 -11.78 -17.21
CA GLY A 20 -3.32 -12.33 -17.46
C GLY A 20 -2.21 -11.33 -17.12
N LEU A 21 -2.39 -10.59 -16.02
CA LEU A 21 -1.47 -9.56 -15.57
C LEU A 21 -0.14 -10.18 -15.10
N ASP A 22 0.97 -9.67 -15.63
CA ASP A 22 2.33 -9.93 -15.15
C ASP A 22 2.84 -8.69 -14.39
N PHE A 23 3.53 -8.91 -13.25
CA PHE A 23 4.04 -7.82 -12.42
C PHE A 23 5.15 -8.34 -11.52
N GLU A 24 6.24 -7.59 -11.42
CA GLU A 24 7.37 -7.94 -10.59
C GLU A 24 7.86 -6.71 -9.82
N VAL A 25 8.29 -6.88 -8.56
CA VAL A 25 8.86 -5.80 -7.73
C VAL A 25 10.13 -6.30 -7.07
N GLN A 26 11.19 -5.51 -7.15
CA GLN A 26 12.44 -5.75 -6.46
C GLN A 26 12.36 -5.35 -4.98
N PRO A 27 13.21 -5.93 -4.12
CA PRO A 27 13.34 -5.42 -2.74
C PRO A 27 13.70 -3.92 -2.73
N GLY A 28 13.01 -3.15 -1.88
CA GLY A 28 13.26 -1.72 -1.70
C GLY A 28 12.67 -0.81 -2.80
N GLU A 29 12.04 -1.35 -3.85
CA GLU A 29 11.34 -0.50 -4.83
C GLU A 29 10.10 0.14 -4.23
N PHE A 30 9.85 1.40 -4.62
CA PHE A 30 8.58 2.07 -4.42
C PHE A 30 7.84 2.17 -5.78
N VAL A 31 6.82 1.36 -5.97
CA VAL A 31 6.02 1.30 -7.20
C VAL A 31 4.71 2.05 -7.02
N ALA A 32 4.47 3.06 -7.86
CA ALA A 32 3.15 3.65 -8.01
C ALA A 32 2.38 2.91 -9.11
N LEU A 33 1.29 2.24 -8.72
CA LEU A 33 0.35 1.59 -9.62
C LEU A 33 -0.76 2.57 -9.97
N LEU A 34 -0.67 3.15 -11.15
CA LEU A 34 -1.56 4.18 -11.66
C LEU A 34 -2.60 3.57 -12.62
N GLY A 35 -3.65 4.31 -12.92
CA GLY A 35 -4.65 3.87 -13.89
C GLY A 35 -6.04 4.42 -13.59
N PRO A 36 -6.96 4.36 -14.56
CA PRO A 36 -8.31 4.90 -14.40
C PRO A 36 -9.13 4.11 -13.35
N ASN A 37 -10.24 4.70 -12.92
CA ASN A 37 -11.20 4.02 -12.08
C ASN A 37 -11.74 2.77 -12.78
N GLY A 38 -11.84 1.67 -12.03
CA GLY A 38 -12.28 0.39 -12.58
C GLY A 38 -11.22 -0.41 -13.34
N ALA A 39 -9.96 0.08 -13.47
CA ALA A 39 -8.87 -0.66 -14.12
C ALA A 39 -8.48 -1.96 -13.40
N GLY A 40 -8.81 -2.09 -12.10
CA GLY A 40 -8.52 -3.28 -11.30
C GLY A 40 -7.49 -3.08 -10.20
N LYS A 41 -7.03 -1.83 -9.93
CA LYS A 41 -5.99 -1.49 -8.93
C LYS A 41 -6.29 -2.09 -7.54
N THR A 42 -7.41 -1.72 -6.93
CA THR A 42 -7.84 -2.24 -5.62
C THR A 42 -8.01 -3.77 -5.64
N THR A 43 -8.53 -4.35 -6.74
CA THR A 43 -8.65 -5.81 -6.87
C THR A 43 -7.29 -6.48 -6.86
N PHE A 44 -6.32 -5.90 -7.55
CA PHE A 44 -4.94 -6.39 -7.60
C PHE A 44 -4.29 -6.30 -6.21
N LEU A 45 -4.34 -5.14 -5.55
CA LEU A 45 -3.82 -5.00 -4.18
C LEU A 45 -4.46 -5.97 -3.20
N ARG A 46 -5.78 -6.21 -3.30
CA ARG A 46 -6.47 -7.18 -2.44
C ARG A 46 -5.98 -8.61 -2.64
N ILE A 47 -5.53 -8.97 -3.85
CA ILE A 47 -4.92 -10.28 -4.09
C ILE A 47 -3.53 -10.33 -3.45
N LEU A 48 -2.67 -9.32 -3.66
CA LEU A 48 -1.36 -9.24 -3.00
C LEU A 48 -1.47 -9.26 -1.47
N ALA A 49 -2.51 -8.62 -0.93
CA ALA A 49 -2.83 -8.61 0.49
C ALA A 49 -3.43 -9.93 1.02
N SER A 50 -3.54 -10.96 0.20
CA SER A 50 -4.23 -12.23 0.53
C SER A 50 -5.72 -12.08 0.90
N LEU A 51 -6.34 -10.94 0.64
CA LEU A 51 -7.76 -10.66 0.91
C LEU A 51 -8.70 -11.16 -0.19
N SER A 52 -8.14 -11.56 -1.35
CA SER A 52 -8.90 -12.14 -2.47
C SER A 52 -8.04 -13.19 -3.16
N ARG A 53 -8.63 -14.33 -3.50
CA ARG A 53 -7.91 -15.38 -4.23
C ARG A 53 -7.84 -15.05 -5.73
N PRO A 54 -6.71 -15.34 -6.41
CA PRO A 54 -6.64 -15.32 -7.87
C PRO A 54 -7.62 -16.34 -8.46
N SER A 55 -8.12 -16.09 -9.67
CA SER A 55 -8.89 -17.09 -10.42
C SER A 55 -7.96 -18.02 -11.20
N LEU A 56 -6.87 -17.48 -11.77
CA LEU A 56 -5.78 -18.19 -12.44
C LEU A 56 -4.47 -17.41 -12.26
N GLY A 57 -3.35 -18.07 -12.54
CA GLY A 57 -2.02 -17.47 -12.45
C GLY A 57 -1.37 -17.69 -11.09
N ASN A 58 -0.12 -17.26 -10.97
CA ASN A 58 0.70 -17.44 -9.77
C ASN A 58 1.04 -16.08 -9.15
N VAL A 59 0.99 -16.01 -7.82
CA VAL A 59 1.33 -14.83 -7.04
C VAL A 59 2.23 -15.22 -5.90
N THR A 60 3.41 -14.60 -5.82
CA THR A 60 4.37 -14.76 -4.73
C THR A 60 4.66 -13.40 -4.11
N VAL A 61 4.61 -13.30 -2.80
CA VAL A 61 4.90 -12.08 -2.02
C VAL A 61 5.86 -12.43 -0.90
N ALA A 62 6.96 -11.70 -0.78
CA ALA A 62 8.02 -11.93 0.21
C ALA A 62 8.51 -13.37 0.25
N GLY A 63 8.58 -14.04 -0.91
CA GLY A 63 9.02 -15.43 -1.06
C GLY A 63 7.93 -16.49 -0.83
N TYR A 64 6.71 -16.11 -0.44
CA TYR A 64 5.61 -17.03 -0.13
C TYR A 64 4.52 -17.02 -1.19
N GLN A 65 4.00 -18.21 -1.53
CA GLN A 65 3.01 -18.38 -2.61
C GLN A 65 1.58 -18.20 -2.10
N LEU A 66 0.81 -17.35 -2.78
CA LEU A 66 -0.63 -17.22 -2.54
C LEU A 66 -1.44 -18.17 -3.44
N PRO A 67 -2.57 -18.69 -2.97
CA PRO A 67 -3.17 -18.48 -1.65
C PRO A 67 -2.66 -19.41 -0.54
N ASN A 68 -1.78 -20.35 -0.85
CA ASN A 68 -1.45 -21.50 0.03
C ASN A 68 -0.72 -21.05 1.31
N GLU A 69 0.18 -20.06 1.19
CA GLU A 69 1.01 -19.55 2.29
C GLU A 69 0.55 -18.16 2.78
N ALA A 70 -0.76 -17.90 2.71
CA ALA A 70 -1.32 -16.57 3.03
C ALA A 70 -1.00 -16.08 4.45
N ALA A 71 -0.83 -16.97 5.44
CA ALA A 71 -0.44 -16.58 6.80
C ALA A 71 0.98 -16.01 6.84
N ALA A 72 1.93 -16.66 6.16
CA ALA A 72 3.31 -16.20 6.05
C ALA A 72 3.41 -14.87 5.29
N VAL A 73 2.63 -14.70 4.21
CA VAL A 73 2.51 -13.41 3.51
C VAL A 73 2.03 -12.32 4.45
N ARG A 74 0.94 -12.53 5.20
CA ARG A 74 0.40 -11.51 6.12
C ARG A 74 1.37 -11.12 7.22
N ALA A 75 2.21 -12.02 7.69
CA ALA A 75 3.25 -11.72 8.68
C ALA A 75 4.35 -10.76 8.15
N ARG A 76 4.52 -10.67 6.83
CA ARG A 76 5.51 -9.83 6.13
C ARG A 76 4.92 -8.60 5.46
N LEU A 77 3.61 -8.37 5.62
CA LEU A 77 2.87 -7.43 4.82
C LEU A 77 2.13 -6.40 5.69
N GLY A 78 2.41 -5.11 5.47
CA GLY A 78 1.60 -4.01 5.99
C GLY A 78 0.60 -3.54 4.92
N VAL A 79 -0.67 -3.38 5.31
CA VAL A 79 -1.73 -2.93 4.39
C VAL A 79 -2.45 -1.73 4.95
N VAL A 80 -2.53 -0.68 4.13
CA VAL A 80 -3.34 0.52 4.37
C VAL A 80 -4.35 0.64 3.24
N SER A 81 -5.62 0.54 3.57
CA SER A 81 -6.74 0.68 2.64
C SER A 81 -7.55 1.93 2.95
N HIS A 82 -8.55 2.22 2.13
CA HIS A 82 -9.49 3.32 2.35
C HIS A 82 -10.25 3.23 3.69
N LEU A 83 -10.34 2.04 4.29
CA LEU A 83 -10.82 1.84 5.65
C LEU A 83 -9.62 1.73 6.59
N PRO A 84 -9.52 2.57 7.63
CA PRO A 84 -8.36 2.58 8.52
C PRO A 84 -8.25 1.32 9.39
N LEU A 85 -9.33 0.55 9.54
CA LEU A 85 -9.40 -0.65 10.38
C LEU A 85 -8.90 -0.39 11.81
N LEU A 86 -9.40 0.68 12.39
CA LEU A 86 -9.12 1.12 13.76
C LEU A 86 -10.38 1.02 14.61
N TYR A 87 -10.20 0.76 15.90
CA TYR A 87 -11.27 0.74 16.89
C TYR A 87 -11.45 2.16 17.45
N GLY A 88 -12.60 2.79 17.16
CA GLY A 88 -12.86 4.18 17.55
C GLY A 88 -12.93 4.40 19.07
N ASP A 89 -13.37 3.40 19.82
CA ASP A 89 -13.51 3.45 21.28
C ASP A 89 -12.24 3.06 22.03
N LEU A 90 -11.16 2.77 21.31
CA LEU A 90 -9.81 2.61 21.86
C LEU A 90 -8.99 3.86 21.60
N THR A 91 -8.02 4.13 22.46
CA THR A 91 -6.99 5.14 22.24
C THR A 91 -6.03 4.72 21.13
N ALA A 92 -5.18 5.65 20.67
CA ALA A 92 -4.17 5.34 19.66
C ALA A 92 -3.22 4.23 20.11
N GLU A 93 -2.71 4.33 21.35
CA GLU A 93 -1.80 3.32 21.91
C GLU A 93 -2.51 1.97 22.14
N GLU A 94 -3.77 1.96 22.56
CA GLU A 94 -4.54 0.72 22.74
C GLU A 94 -4.81 0.01 21.41
N ASN A 95 -5.11 0.78 20.35
CA ASN A 95 -5.18 0.23 19.01
C ASN A 95 -3.87 -0.47 18.61
N LEU A 96 -2.73 0.21 18.74
CA LEU A 96 -1.44 -0.37 18.41
C LEU A 96 -1.11 -1.57 19.29
N ARG A 97 -1.42 -1.49 20.60
CA ARG A 97 -1.22 -2.61 21.53
C ARG A 97 -2.05 -3.84 21.16
N PHE A 98 -3.30 -3.64 20.74
CA PHE A 98 -4.16 -4.71 20.26
C PHE A 98 -3.53 -5.45 19.08
N TYR A 99 -3.13 -4.70 18.04
CA TYR A 99 -2.50 -5.29 16.85
C TYR A 99 -1.12 -5.86 17.15
N GLY A 100 -0.32 -5.22 17.98
CA GLY A 100 0.99 -5.71 18.38
C GLY A 100 0.95 -7.07 19.10
N ARG A 101 -0.06 -7.29 19.93
CA ARG A 101 -0.31 -8.60 20.55
C ARG A 101 -0.71 -9.65 19.52
N MET A 102 -1.52 -9.30 18.50
CA MET A 102 -1.88 -10.23 17.43
C MET A 102 -0.67 -10.66 16.59
N TYR A 103 0.35 -9.80 16.44
CA TYR A 103 1.61 -10.11 15.77
C TYR A 103 2.68 -10.70 16.71
N ASN A 104 2.38 -10.91 17.99
CA ASN A 104 3.30 -11.45 19.01
C ASN A 104 4.60 -10.64 19.12
N ILE A 105 4.52 -9.29 19.10
CA ILE A 105 5.69 -8.43 19.22
C ILE A 105 6.18 -8.46 20.68
N SER A 106 7.44 -8.87 20.89
CA SER A 106 8.05 -9.04 22.22
C SER A 106 8.23 -7.71 22.95
N ASP A 107 8.85 -6.74 22.29
CA ASP A 107 9.14 -5.41 22.87
C ASP A 107 8.07 -4.39 22.42
N LEU A 108 6.82 -4.65 22.81
CA LEU A 108 5.68 -3.95 22.27
C LEU A 108 5.59 -2.46 22.67
N GLU A 109 5.82 -2.12 23.96
CA GLU A 109 5.65 -0.73 24.44
C GLU A 109 6.68 0.24 23.82
N PRO A 110 7.98 -0.06 23.78
CA PRO A 110 8.94 0.74 23.04
C PRO A 110 8.58 0.87 21.56
N ARG A 111 8.11 -0.23 20.94
CA ARG A 111 7.70 -0.22 19.53
C ARG A 111 6.47 0.65 19.27
N ILE A 112 5.49 0.68 20.17
CA ILE A 112 4.33 1.58 20.09
C ILE A 112 4.81 3.04 20.14
N THR A 113 5.73 3.37 21.05
CA THR A 113 6.28 4.72 21.16
C THR A 113 6.98 5.15 19.88
N GLU A 114 7.91 4.33 19.36
CA GLU A 114 8.58 4.58 18.06
C GLU A 114 7.59 4.81 16.91
N VAL A 115 6.54 4.00 16.85
CA VAL A 115 5.54 4.11 15.78
C VAL A 115 4.70 5.37 15.91
N LEU A 116 4.27 5.75 17.13
CA LEU A 116 3.51 6.98 17.36
C LEU A 116 4.33 8.23 17.03
N GLU A 117 5.62 8.25 17.36
CA GLU A 117 6.55 9.31 16.97
C GLU A 117 6.68 9.38 15.44
N MET A 118 6.92 8.24 14.78
CA MET A 118 7.05 8.16 13.32
C MET A 118 5.83 8.73 12.57
N VAL A 119 4.62 8.51 13.10
CA VAL A 119 3.39 9.02 12.47
C VAL A 119 2.92 10.36 13.05
N GLY A 120 3.70 11.01 13.93
CA GLY A 120 3.42 12.30 14.55
C GLY A 120 2.14 12.31 15.40
N LEU A 121 1.93 11.25 16.18
CA LEU A 121 0.77 11.08 17.07
C LEU A 121 1.16 10.84 18.54
N GLU A 122 2.41 11.05 18.92
CA GLU A 122 2.92 10.84 20.28
C GLU A 122 2.15 11.65 21.33
N ASN A 123 1.81 12.90 21.03
CA ASN A 123 1.04 13.77 21.90
C ASN A 123 -0.47 13.45 21.96
N ARG A 124 -0.92 12.54 21.09
CA ARG A 124 -2.31 12.07 20.99
C ARG A 124 -2.47 10.59 21.34
N ARG A 125 -1.44 9.98 21.96
CA ARG A 125 -1.40 8.55 22.23
C ARG A 125 -2.56 8.04 23.08
N ARG A 126 -3.07 8.88 24.00
CA ARG A 126 -4.17 8.55 24.93
C ARG A 126 -5.54 9.05 24.49
N ASP A 127 -5.62 9.72 23.35
CA ASP A 127 -6.89 10.20 22.81
C ASP A 127 -7.63 9.06 22.11
N LEU A 128 -8.95 9.04 22.27
CA LEU A 128 -9.82 8.07 21.59
C LEU A 128 -9.80 8.29 20.09
N VAL A 129 -9.63 7.22 19.32
CA VAL A 129 -9.51 7.30 17.85
C VAL A 129 -10.75 7.89 17.17
N ARG A 130 -11.95 7.77 17.78
CA ARG A 130 -13.18 8.41 17.26
C ARG A 130 -13.11 9.95 17.27
N THR A 131 -12.20 10.56 18.03
CA THR A 131 -11.99 12.01 18.06
C THR A 131 -10.96 12.49 17.02
N PHE A 132 -10.31 11.55 16.33
CA PHE A 132 -9.28 11.87 15.35
C PHE A 132 -9.86 12.41 14.06
N SER A 133 -9.19 13.41 13.47
CA SER A 133 -9.43 13.81 12.10
C SER A 133 -9.14 12.64 11.15
N ARG A 134 -9.66 12.69 9.92
CA ARG A 134 -9.39 11.66 8.91
C ARG A 134 -7.89 11.48 8.65
N GLY A 135 -7.12 12.58 8.58
CA GLY A 135 -5.66 12.54 8.45
C GLY A 135 -4.96 11.85 9.63
N MET A 136 -5.40 12.13 10.86
CA MET A 136 -4.88 11.44 12.05
C MET A 136 -5.21 9.94 12.02
N GLN A 137 -6.42 9.56 11.63
CA GLN A 137 -6.81 8.16 11.49
C GLN A 137 -5.98 7.46 10.42
N GLN A 138 -5.72 8.12 9.29
CA GLN A 138 -4.88 7.57 8.21
C GLN A 138 -3.44 7.37 8.67
N ARG A 139 -2.84 8.34 9.37
CA ARG A 139 -1.50 8.21 9.95
C ARG A 139 -1.42 7.07 10.98
N LEU A 140 -2.42 6.94 11.85
CA LEU A 140 -2.48 5.81 12.80
C LEU A 140 -2.67 4.46 12.07
N ALA A 141 -3.43 4.41 10.98
CA ALA A 141 -3.57 3.20 10.16
C ALA A 141 -2.23 2.78 9.53
N ILE A 142 -1.39 3.75 9.12
CA ILE A 142 -0.02 3.47 8.69
C ILE A 142 0.83 2.97 9.87
N GLY A 143 0.76 3.62 11.04
CA GLY A 143 1.40 3.16 12.26
C GLY A 143 1.07 1.70 12.58
N ARG A 144 -0.21 1.35 12.53
CA ARG A 144 -0.68 -0.04 12.67
C ARG A 144 -0.04 -0.97 11.62
N ALA A 145 0.02 -0.53 10.37
CA ALA A 145 0.53 -1.36 9.28
C ALA A 145 2.04 -1.59 9.33
N VAL A 146 2.81 -0.67 9.93
CA VAL A 146 4.28 -0.80 10.08
C VAL A 146 4.70 -1.40 11.43
N LEU A 147 3.76 -1.61 12.35
CA LEU A 147 4.02 -1.98 13.75
C LEU A 147 4.86 -3.26 13.87
N HIS A 148 4.57 -4.29 13.08
CA HIS A 148 5.24 -5.58 13.05
C HIS A 148 6.46 -5.63 12.11
N ASN A 149 6.94 -4.46 11.67
CA ASN A 149 8.09 -4.30 10.78
C ASN A 149 8.02 -5.12 9.48
N PRO A 150 6.98 -4.91 8.65
CA PRO A 150 6.79 -5.67 7.41
C PRO A 150 7.85 -5.38 6.36
N ASP A 151 8.13 -6.38 5.50
CA ASP A 151 9.03 -6.23 4.35
C ASP A 151 8.35 -5.50 3.18
N VAL A 152 7.03 -5.65 3.06
CA VAL A 152 6.22 -5.10 1.98
C VAL A 152 5.09 -4.24 2.54
N MET A 153 4.89 -3.07 1.95
CA MET A 153 3.77 -2.17 2.26
C MET A 153 2.86 -2.00 1.04
N LEU A 154 1.57 -2.18 1.24
CA LEU A 154 0.54 -1.93 0.23
C LEU A 154 -0.35 -0.77 0.67
N PHE A 155 -0.46 0.25 -0.18
CA PHE A 155 -1.30 1.41 0.04
C PHE A 155 -2.37 1.51 -1.06
N ASP A 156 -3.64 1.43 -0.68
CA ASP A 156 -4.76 1.56 -1.62
C ASP A 156 -5.38 2.95 -1.50
N GLU A 157 -4.99 3.86 -2.40
CA GLU A 157 -5.46 5.24 -2.48
C GLU A 157 -5.34 5.99 -1.12
N PRO A 158 -4.13 6.10 -0.53
CA PRO A 158 -3.97 6.55 0.86
C PRO A 158 -4.34 8.01 1.10
N TYR A 159 -4.42 8.83 0.06
CA TYR A 159 -4.75 10.27 0.14
C TYR A 159 -6.24 10.57 0.03
N THR A 160 -7.08 9.57 -0.26
CA THR A 160 -8.49 9.81 -0.52
C THR A 160 -9.21 10.49 0.64
N GLY A 161 -9.73 11.70 0.39
CA GLY A 161 -10.48 12.51 1.36
C GLY A 161 -9.63 13.18 2.43
N LEU A 162 -8.34 13.34 2.21
CA LEU A 162 -7.46 14.20 3.00
C LEU A 162 -7.44 15.62 2.39
N ASP A 163 -7.32 16.61 3.25
CA ASP A 163 -6.98 17.97 2.86
C ASP A 163 -5.47 18.08 2.51
N GLN A 164 -5.05 19.28 2.09
CA GLN A 164 -3.68 19.51 1.64
C GLN A 164 -2.67 19.31 2.78
N ASP A 165 -2.99 19.79 3.99
CA ASP A 165 -2.07 19.70 5.14
C ASP A 165 -1.91 18.24 5.60
N ALA A 166 -3.02 17.52 5.74
CA ALA A 166 -3.00 16.11 6.08
C ALA A 166 -2.25 15.28 5.02
N SER A 167 -2.39 15.62 3.74
CA SER A 167 -1.68 14.96 2.65
C SER A 167 -0.18 15.21 2.71
N SER A 168 0.27 16.45 2.97
CA SER A 168 1.69 16.78 3.12
C SER A 168 2.31 16.07 4.32
N MET A 169 1.61 15.98 5.44
CA MET A 169 2.06 15.20 6.60
C MET A 169 2.15 13.70 6.26
N LEU A 170 1.24 13.19 5.43
CA LEU A 170 1.27 11.80 4.97
C LEU A 170 2.47 11.52 4.06
N ASP A 171 2.85 12.47 3.18
CA ASP A 171 4.04 12.35 2.33
C ASP A 171 5.30 12.08 3.17
N GLU A 172 5.49 12.81 4.28
CA GLU A 172 6.65 12.62 5.16
C GLU A 172 6.64 11.23 5.85
N VAL A 173 5.47 10.76 6.24
CA VAL A 173 5.34 9.40 6.80
C VAL A 173 5.68 8.35 5.74
N LEU A 174 5.19 8.49 4.51
CA LEU A 174 5.49 7.55 3.42
C LEU A 174 6.96 7.56 3.03
N LYS A 175 7.60 8.73 2.98
CA LYS A 175 9.06 8.85 2.78
C LYS A 175 9.84 8.12 3.87
N THR A 176 9.44 8.29 5.13
CA THR A 176 10.06 7.61 6.28
C THR A 176 9.90 6.08 6.17
N VAL A 177 8.73 5.60 5.75
CA VAL A 177 8.47 4.17 5.52
C VAL A 177 9.36 3.63 4.41
N ALA A 178 9.49 4.35 3.29
CA ALA A 178 10.32 3.96 2.15
C ALA A 178 11.82 4.00 2.49
N ALA A 179 12.29 5.03 3.20
CA ALA A 179 13.69 5.20 3.59
C ALA A 179 14.22 4.04 4.47
N LYS A 180 13.35 3.30 5.15
CA LYS A 180 13.71 2.08 5.90
C LYS A 180 13.93 0.85 5.00
N GLY A 181 14.03 1.02 3.68
CA GLY A 181 14.31 -0.06 2.71
C GLY A 181 13.14 -1.01 2.44
N ARG A 182 11.91 -0.65 2.84
CA ARG A 182 10.72 -1.45 2.57
C ARG A 182 10.33 -1.39 1.11
N THR A 183 9.81 -2.48 0.61
CA THR A 183 9.17 -2.52 -0.71
C THR A 183 7.76 -1.95 -0.61
N VAL A 184 7.42 -1.01 -1.47
CA VAL A 184 6.13 -0.32 -1.43
C VAL A 184 5.40 -0.47 -2.76
N VAL A 185 4.12 -0.82 -2.71
CA VAL A 185 3.19 -0.71 -3.85
C VAL A 185 2.03 0.17 -3.43
N MET A 186 1.88 1.31 -4.10
CA MET A 186 0.84 2.29 -3.82
C MET A 186 -0.04 2.51 -5.04
N THR A 187 -1.36 2.37 -4.88
CA THR A 187 -2.28 2.87 -5.90
C THR A 187 -2.55 4.34 -5.68
N SER A 188 -2.59 5.10 -6.76
CA SER A 188 -2.97 6.52 -6.73
C SER A 188 -3.63 6.94 -8.03
N HIS A 189 -4.43 7.99 -7.96
CA HIS A 189 -4.89 8.77 -9.10
C HIS A 189 -4.24 10.17 -9.12
N ASP A 190 -3.50 10.54 -8.07
CA ASP A 190 -2.71 11.76 -7.98
C ASP A 190 -1.31 11.51 -8.55
N LEU A 191 -1.10 11.97 -9.80
CA LEU A 191 0.15 11.78 -10.52
C LEU A 191 1.29 12.59 -9.92
N VAL A 192 1.02 13.79 -9.41
CA VAL A 192 2.05 14.68 -8.83
C VAL A 192 2.68 14.02 -7.61
N ARG A 193 1.85 13.57 -6.67
CA ARG A 193 2.34 12.87 -5.47
C ARG A 193 3.01 11.53 -5.79
N ALA A 194 2.47 10.81 -6.78
CA ALA A 194 3.09 9.56 -7.23
C ALA A 194 4.50 9.83 -7.77
N GLU A 195 4.68 10.89 -8.57
CA GLU A 195 5.96 11.29 -9.14
C GLU A 195 6.97 11.68 -8.06
N ASP A 196 6.54 12.32 -6.97
CA ASP A 196 7.42 12.73 -5.86
C ASP A 196 7.90 11.56 -5.00
N LEU A 197 7.12 10.50 -4.88
CA LEU A 197 7.39 9.41 -3.94
C LEU A 197 7.96 8.15 -4.60
N ALA A 198 7.41 7.75 -5.75
CA ALA A 198 7.73 6.45 -6.33
C ALA A 198 9.01 6.45 -7.16
N THR A 199 9.70 5.32 -7.17
CA THR A 199 10.88 5.06 -8.02
C THR A 199 10.51 4.46 -9.36
N ARG A 200 9.28 3.88 -9.47
CA ARG A 200 8.73 3.27 -10.67
C ARG A 200 7.23 3.51 -10.79
N PHE A 201 6.76 3.64 -12.02
CA PHE A 201 5.36 3.88 -12.38
C PHE A 201 4.87 2.78 -13.30
N ASP A 202 3.84 2.06 -12.87
CA ASP A 202 3.16 1.03 -13.66
C ASP A 202 1.73 1.46 -13.93
N ILE A 203 1.35 1.48 -15.21
CA ILE A 203 0.01 1.90 -15.64
C ILE A 203 -0.86 0.67 -15.81
N LEU A 204 -1.85 0.50 -14.93
CA LEU A 204 -2.87 -0.54 -15.06
C LEU A 204 -4.04 -0.02 -15.91
N SER A 205 -4.31 -0.67 -17.02
CA SER A 205 -5.44 -0.38 -17.88
C SER A 205 -6.11 -1.67 -18.32
N ARG A 206 -7.44 -1.69 -18.31
CA ARG A 206 -8.27 -2.84 -18.79
C ARG A 206 -7.85 -4.20 -18.20
N GLY A 207 -7.27 -4.19 -16.98
CA GLY A 207 -6.87 -5.41 -16.26
C GLY A 207 -5.50 -5.97 -16.60
N VAL A 208 -4.66 -5.23 -17.32
CA VAL A 208 -3.25 -5.55 -17.63
C VAL A 208 -2.35 -4.36 -17.32
N ILE A 209 -1.06 -4.59 -17.11
CA ILE A 209 -0.06 -3.51 -17.10
C ILE A 209 0.16 -3.08 -18.54
N ALA A 210 -0.33 -1.88 -18.87
CA ALA A 210 -0.23 -1.31 -20.22
C ALA A 210 1.16 -0.73 -20.49
N ALA A 211 1.78 -0.13 -19.47
CA ALA A 211 3.13 0.43 -19.57
C ALA A 211 3.80 0.45 -18.19
N SER A 212 5.12 0.43 -18.17
CA SER A 212 5.96 0.53 -16.99
C SER A 212 7.18 1.39 -17.29
N THR A 213 7.55 2.29 -16.37
CA THR A 213 8.78 3.09 -16.48
C THR A 213 9.35 3.37 -15.11
N LYS A 214 10.67 3.49 -15.02
CA LYS A 214 11.34 4.00 -13.84
C LYS A 214 11.38 5.52 -13.87
N ARG A 215 11.43 6.15 -12.69
CA ARG A 215 11.55 7.61 -12.56
C ARG A 215 12.73 8.18 -13.36
N GLU A 216 13.90 7.52 -13.30
CA GLU A 216 15.11 7.92 -14.02
C GLU A 216 14.95 7.94 -15.54
N ASN A 217 14.01 7.17 -16.09
CA ASN A 217 13.75 7.05 -17.52
C ASN A 217 12.66 8.02 -18.04
N LEU A 218 11.97 8.78 -17.16
CA LEU A 218 11.02 9.79 -17.59
C LEU A 218 11.68 10.96 -18.34
N GLY A 219 12.96 11.26 -18.03
CA GLY A 219 13.72 12.31 -18.70
C GLY A 219 13.04 13.69 -18.63
N SER A 220 12.90 14.33 -19.81
CA SER A 220 12.16 15.58 -19.96
C SER A 220 10.64 15.39 -20.10
N SER A 221 10.15 14.15 -20.27
CA SER A 221 8.73 13.81 -20.27
C SER A 221 8.24 13.74 -18.84
N ASN A 222 7.11 14.39 -18.53
CA ASN A 222 6.50 14.26 -17.22
C ASN A 222 5.63 12.99 -17.13
N LEU A 223 5.33 12.56 -15.92
CA LEU A 223 4.51 11.38 -15.68
C LEU A 223 3.12 11.46 -16.33
N LEU A 224 2.56 12.67 -16.48
CA LEU A 224 1.26 12.88 -17.11
C LEU A 224 1.29 12.50 -18.61
N SER A 225 2.36 12.85 -19.35
CA SER A 225 2.49 12.47 -20.76
C SER A 225 2.60 10.96 -20.91
N PHE A 226 3.48 10.33 -20.14
CA PHE A 226 3.61 8.86 -20.09
C PHE A 226 2.28 8.16 -19.78
N TYR A 227 1.54 8.69 -18.79
CA TYR A 227 0.23 8.15 -18.41
C TYR A 227 -0.80 8.24 -19.55
N LYS A 228 -0.86 9.39 -20.25
CA LYS A 228 -1.78 9.59 -21.41
C LYS A 228 -1.46 8.66 -22.57
N GLU A 229 -0.18 8.52 -22.92
CA GLU A 229 0.29 7.62 -23.99
C GLU A 229 -0.07 6.17 -23.68
N ALA A 230 0.17 5.70 -22.45
CA ALA A 230 -0.16 4.35 -22.01
C ALA A 230 -1.67 4.03 -22.04
N LEU A 231 -2.54 5.03 -21.96
CA LEU A 231 -3.99 4.83 -22.04
C LEU A 231 -4.56 4.97 -23.45
N ALA A 232 -3.83 5.59 -24.39
CA ALA A 232 -4.25 5.78 -25.79
C ALA A 232 -4.07 4.51 -26.63
N GLY A 233 -3.15 3.62 -26.26
CA GLY A 233 -2.94 2.30 -26.87
C GLY A 233 -3.83 1.23 -26.23
#